data_c55189071a668d480410bd8c47f1f268
#
_entry.id   c55189071a668d480410bd8c47f1f268
#
_cell.length_a   1.000
_cell.length_b   1.000
_cell.length_c   1.000
_cell.angle_alpha   90.00
_cell.angle_beta   90.00
_cell.angle_gamma   90.00
#
_symmetry.space_group_name_H-M   'P 1'
#
loop_
_entity.id
_entity.type
_entity.pdbx_description
1 polymer ?
#
loop_
_entity_poly.entity_id
_entity_poly.type
_entity_poly.pdbx_seq_one_letter_code
_entity_poly.pdbx_strand_id
1 'polypeptide(L)'
;MEISDIHKYFKNRISEIKDLAVNTGNPWVFLCCSSFIDYLVRLVYDKEANSSDYKKFIIDYLSQIDIRYKDFEYQSGVKDLPDQMYHILRCGIIHSFSLIPDSSSLRKGGRKRSILLAHNKNGETHFKPVTENGYDSVVFTAESFSSDLEKLVDKIFTEIVISDPTIEANIKSWWGKYTPIAGLTI
;
A
#
# COMPACT_ATOMS: atom_id res chain seq x y z
N MET A 1 1.13 -11.86 23.71
CA MET A 1 0.83 -10.47 23.29
C MET A 1 -0.58 -10.44 22.76
N GLU A 2 -1.36 -9.51 23.21
CA GLU A 2 -2.76 -9.37 22.79
C GLU A 2 -2.83 -8.67 21.42
N ILE A 3 -3.88 -8.96 20.66
CA ILE A 3 -4.13 -8.36 19.35
C ILE A 3 -4.21 -6.83 19.44
N SER A 4 -4.75 -6.32 20.56
CA SER A 4 -4.85 -4.89 20.84
C SER A 4 -3.48 -4.20 20.94
N ASP A 5 -2.45 -4.90 21.45
CA ASP A 5 -1.10 -4.34 21.55
C ASP A 5 -0.48 -4.20 20.15
N ILE A 6 -0.71 -5.23 19.30
CA ILE A 6 -0.24 -5.23 17.91
C ILE A 6 -0.96 -4.11 17.13
N HIS A 7 -2.28 -3.98 17.30
CA HIS A 7 -3.06 -2.89 16.69
C HIS A 7 -2.50 -1.51 17.08
N LYS A 8 -2.27 -1.28 18.38
CA LYS A 8 -1.70 -0.02 18.88
C LYS A 8 -0.34 0.28 18.27
N TYR A 9 0.52 -0.72 18.11
CA TYR A 9 1.80 -0.57 17.43
C TYR A 9 1.61 -0.07 15.99
N PHE A 10 0.73 -0.71 15.20
CA PHE A 10 0.47 -0.29 13.82
C PHE A 10 -0.14 1.11 13.73
N LYS A 11 -1.03 1.47 14.64
CA LYS A 11 -1.58 2.84 14.72
C LYS A 11 -0.49 3.88 14.95
N ASN A 12 0.44 3.62 15.83
CA ASN A 12 1.56 4.52 16.08
C ASN A 12 2.43 4.68 14.83
N ARG A 13 2.75 3.57 14.14
CA ARG A 13 3.59 3.61 12.93
C ARG A 13 2.90 4.35 11.78
N ILE A 14 1.61 4.13 11.56
CA ILE A 14 0.90 4.85 10.50
C ILE A 14 0.73 6.32 10.83
N SER A 15 0.59 6.69 12.10
CA SER A 15 0.59 8.10 12.53
C SER A 15 1.90 8.80 12.16
N GLU A 16 3.04 8.17 12.38
CA GLU A 16 4.36 8.70 11.98
C GLU A 16 4.46 8.88 10.46
N ILE A 17 3.93 7.93 9.68
CA ILE A 17 3.89 8.04 8.22
C ILE A 17 3.00 9.23 7.78
N LYS A 18 1.86 9.44 8.45
CA LYS A 18 0.98 10.58 8.18
C LYS A 18 1.64 11.91 8.53
N ASP A 19 2.38 11.97 9.61
CA ASP A 19 3.15 13.16 9.98
C ASP A 19 4.21 13.51 8.93
N LEU A 20 4.87 12.50 8.36
CA LEU A 20 5.78 12.71 7.23
C LEU A 20 5.02 13.24 6.00
N ALA A 21 3.83 12.74 5.72
CA ALA A 21 3.03 13.20 4.58
C ALA A 21 2.65 14.68 4.69
N VAL A 22 2.25 15.12 5.88
CA VAL A 22 1.80 16.50 6.12
C VAL A 22 2.96 17.49 6.19
N ASN A 23 4.03 17.12 6.90
CA ASN A 23 5.07 18.07 7.30
C ASN A 23 6.18 18.25 6.26
N THR A 24 6.54 17.22 5.53
CA THR A 24 7.77 17.24 4.72
C THR A 24 7.56 17.30 3.21
N GLY A 25 6.38 16.94 2.71
CA GLY A 25 6.17 16.78 1.26
C GLY A 25 7.10 15.71 0.65
N ASN A 26 7.55 14.76 1.44
CA ASN A 26 8.67 13.87 1.17
C ASN A 26 8.21 12.61 0.43
N PRO A 27 8.86 12.21 -0.69
CA PRO A 27 8.56 10.97 -1.39
C PRO A 27 8.80 9.71 -0.54
N TRP A 28 9.57 9.80 0.55
CA TRP A 28 9.77 8.71 1.52
C TRP A 28 8.48 8.18 2.15
N VAL A 29 7.43 8.99 2.20
CA VAL A 29 6.09 8.56 2.61
C VAL A 29 5.62 7.36 1.80
N PHE A 30 5.80 7.40 0.48
CA PHE A 30 5.38 6.32 -0.40
C PHE A 30 6.22 5.05 -0.21
N LEU A 31 7.50 5.20 0.09
CA LEU A 31 8.36 4.08 0.49
C LEU A 31 7.86 3.44 1.78
N CYS A 32 7.57 4.26 2.79
CA CYS A 32 7.03 3.79 4.07
C CYS A 32 5.66 3.10 3.88
N CYS A 33 4.74 3.70 3.14
CA CYS A 33 3.44 3.13 2.83
C CYS A 33 3.57 1.78 2.10
N SER A 34 4.45 1.70 1.11
CA SER A 34 4.66 0.48 0.33
C SER A 34 5.24 -0.65 1.16
N SER A 35 6.25 -0.35 1.99
CA SER A 35 6.83 -1.30 2.94
C SER A 35 5.83 -1.75 4.00
N PHE A 36 4.97 -0.83 4.44
CA PHE A 36 3.92 -1.10 5.39
C PHE A 36 2.88 -2.08 4.82
N ILE A 37 2.46 -1.90 3.57
CA ILE A 37 1.59 -2.87 2.88
C ILE A 37 2.27 -4.24 2.78
N ASP A 38 3.53 -4.31 2.35
CA ASP A 38 4.26 -5.58 2.23
C ASP A 38 4.31 -6.32 3.58
N TYR A 39 4.48 -5.59 4.67
CA TYR A 39 4.46 -6.16 6.01
C TYR A 39 3.05 -6.64 6.42
N LEU A 40 1.99 -5.87 6.13
CA LEU A 40 0.60 -6.29 6.40
C LEU A 40 0.23 -7.56 5.61
N VAL A 41 0.69 -7.69 4.36
CA VAL A 41 0.50 -8.90 3.55
C VAL A 41 1.07 -10.13 4.25
N ARG A 42 2.30 -10.02 4.74
CA ARG A 42 2.98 -11.11 5.46
C ARG A 42 2.25 -11.44 6.77
N LEU A 43 1.84 -10.43 7.49
CA LEU A 43 1.14 -10.55 8.76
C LEU A 43 -0.20 -11.30 8.60
N VAL A 44 -1.00 -10.91 7.59
CA VAL A 44 -2.32 -11.49 7.34
C VAL A 44 -2.24 -12.93 6.82
N TYR A 45 -1.24 -13.23 6.00
CA TYR A 45 -1.11 -14.56 5.39
C TYR A 45 -0.13 -15.51 6.11
N ASP A 46 0.57 -15.07 7.16
CA ASP A 46 1.62 -15.81 7.91
C ASP A 46 2.67 -16.45 6.99
N LYS A 47 3.11 -15.74 5.96
CA LYS A 47 4.13 -16.22 5.01
C LYS A 47 4.89 -15.09 4.33
N GLU A 48 6.02 -15.42 3.73
CA GLU A 48 6.71 -14.51 2.83
C GLU A 48 5.81 -14.14 1.63
N ALA A 49 5.60 -12.84 1.44
CA ALA A 49 4.73 -12.33 0.41
C ALA A 49 5.36 -12.43 -0.98
N ASN A 50 4.64 -13.00 -1.92
CA ASN A 50 4.94 -12.96 -3.34
C ASN A 50 4.02 -11.95 -4.09
N SER A 51 4.20 -11.81 -5.40
CA SER A 51 3.41 -10.87 -6.21
C SER A 51 1.92 -11.18 -6.21
N SER A 52 1.54 -12.46 -6.19
CA SER A 52 0.13 -12.89 -6.17
C SER A 52 -0.53 -12.52 -4.84
N ASP A 53 0.18 -12.76 -3.72
CA ASP A 53 -0.31 -12.44 -2.39
C ASP A 53 -0.49 -10.93 -2.20
N TYR A 54 0.47 -10.13 -2.67
CA TYR A 54 0.39 -8.68 -2.60
C TYR A 54 -0.81 -8.13 -3.38
N LYS A 55 -0.98 -8.59 -4.63
CA LYS A 55 -2.13 -8.19 -5.46
C LYS A 55 -3.46 -8.65 -4.86
N LYS A 56 -3.51 -9.88 -4.36
CA LYS A 56 -4.68 -10.40 -3.68
C LYS A 56 -5.05 -9.57 -2.46
N PHE A 57 -4.06 -9.17 -1.65
CA PHE A 57 -4.27 -8.31 -0.49
C PHE A 57 -4.88 -6.95 -0.87
N ILE A 58 -4.39 -6.32 -1.94
CA ILE A 58 -4.98 -5.07 -2.44
C ILE A 58 -6.43 -5.27 -2.86
N ILE A 59 -6.72 -6.36 -3.57
CA ILE A 59 -8.07 -6.67 -4.04
C ILE A 59 -9.01 -7.00 -2.89
N ASP A 60 -8.58 -7.81 -1.91
CA ASP A 60 -9.45 -8.32 -0.85
C ASP A 60 -9.61 -7.35 0.33
N TYR A 61 -8.59 -6.55 0.63
CA TYR A 61 -8.57 -5.71 1.82
C TYR A 61 -8.51 -4.21 1.53
N LEU A 62 -7.53 -3.75 0.76
CA LEU A 62 -7.36 -2.31 0.51
C LEU A 62 -8.53 -1.75 -0.32
N SER A 63 -9.08 -2.54 -1.26
CA SER A 63 -10.27 -2.15 -2.03
C SER A 63 -11.54 -1.99 -1.19
N GLN A 64 -11.57 -2.52 0.04
CA GLN A 64 -12.67 -2.27 0.97
C GLN A 64 -12.62 -0.87 1.62
N ILE A 65 -11.48 -0.19 1.53
CA ILE A 65 -11.33 1.20 1.96
C ILE A 65 -11.71 2.15 0.82
N ASP A 66 -11.22 1.85 -0.39
CA ASP A 66 -11.63 2.55 -1.61
C ASP A 66 -11.63 1.55 -2.78
N ILE A 67 -12.77 1.36 -3.40
CA ILE A 67 -12.94 0.41 -4.50
C ILE A 67 -11.99 0.68 -5.68
N ARG A 68 -11.52 1.92 -5.83
CA ARG A 68 -10.59 2.30 -6.90
C ARG A 68 -9.25 1.59 -6.80
N TYR A 69 -8.83 1.09 -5.64
CA TYR A 69 -7.63 0.24 -5.56
C TYR A 69 -7.74 -1.01 -6.41
N LYS A 70 -8.94 -1.53 -6.62
CA LYS A 70 -9.21 -2.70 -7.47
C LYS A 70 -9.69 -2.30 -8.88
N ASP A 71 -10.62 -1.35 -8.93
CA ASP A 71 -11.41 -1.07 -10.15
C ASP A 71 -11.00 0.22 -10.86
N PHE A 72 -9.86 0.83 -10.46
CA PHE A 72 -9.36 2.02 -11.15
C PHE A 72 -9.16 1.75 -12.64
N GLU A 73 -9.78 2.56 -13.46
CA GLU A 73 -9.67 2.49 -14.91
C GLU A 73 -8.76 3.59 -15.43
N TYR A 74 -7.65 3.19 -16.02
CA TYR A 74 -6.74 4.08 -16.73
C TYR A 74 -7.43 4.67 -17.97
N GLN A 75 -6.93 5.78 -18.51
CA GLN A 75 -7.51 6.39 -19.72
C GLN A 75 -7.50 5.46 -20.94
N SER A 76 -6.63 4.47 -20.94
CA SER A 76 -6.61 3.39 -21.93
C SER A 76 -7.70 2.32 -21.75
N GLY A 77 -8.57 2.43 -20.74
CA GLY A 77 -9.59 1.44 -20.41
C GLY A 77 -9.05 0.20 -19.67
N VAL A 78 -7.78 0.18 -19.28
CA VAL A 78 -7.17 -0.94 -18.55
C VAL A 78 -7.41 -0.80 -17.06
N LYS A 79 -7.69 -1.94 -16.38
CA LYS A 79 -7.88 -2.06 -14.94
C LYS A 79 -6.85 -3.04 -14.37
N ASP A 80 -5.69 -2.56 -14.00
CA ASP A 80 -4.63 -3.39 -13.45
C ASP A 80 -3.82 -2.70 -12.34
N LEU A 81 -4.45 -1.76 -11.62
CA LEU A 81 -3.79 -1.01 -10.56
C LEU A 81 -3.11 -1.88 -9.50
N PRO A 82 -3.68 -3.02 -9.01
CA PRO A 82 -2.97 -3.90 -8.07
C PRO A 82 -1.64 -4.42 -8.62
N ASP A 83 -1.57 -4.69 -9.92
CA ASP A 83 -0.33 -5.12 -10.59
C ASP A 83 0.68 -3.98 -10.65
N GLN A 84 0.23 -2.76 -10.96
CA GLN A 84 1.06 -1.57 -10.98
C GLN A 84 1.59 -1.20 -9.59
N MET A 85 0.78 -1.30 -8.55
CA MET A 85 1.22 -1.07 -7.18
C MET A 85 2.32 -2.06 -6.77
N TYR A 86 2.19 -3.33 -7.15
CA TYR A 86 3.25 -4.30 -6.90
C TYR A 86 4.55 -3.92 -7.62
N HIS A 87 4.49 -3.65 -8.92
CA HIS A 87 5.69 -3.40 -9.73
C HIS A 87 6.32 -2.04 -9.48
N ILE A 88 5.52 -1.00 -9.26
CA ILE A 88 6.01 0.37 -9.14
C ILE A 88 6.30 0.73 -7.68
N LEU A 89 5.35 0.53 -6.78
CA LEU A 89 5.56 0.91 -5.38
C LEU A 89 6.40 -0.13 -4.65
N ARG A 90 5.99 -1.41 -4.69
CA ARG A 90 6.71 -2.46 -3.95
C ARG A 90 8.07 -2.77 -4.57
N CYS A 91 8.16 -2.99 -5.87
CA CYS A 91 9.43 -3.35 -6.51
C CYS A 91 10.25 -2.12 -6.92
N GLY A 92 9.60 -1.13 -7.54
CA GLY A 92 10.28 0.06 -8.04
C GLY A 92 10.84 0.93 -6.93
N ILE A 93 10.02 1.41 -6.01
CA ILE A 93 10.49 2.30 -4.93
C ILE A 93 11.42 1.57 -3.97
N ILE A 94 11.07 0.36 -3.52
CA ILE A 94 11.84 -0.35 -2.49
C ILE A 94 13.19 -0.84 -3.03
N HIS A 95 13.22 -1.35 -4.27
CA HIS A 95 14.44 -2.00 -4.79
C HIS A 95 15.30 -1.10 -5.68
N SER A 96 14.73 -0.12 -6.36
CA SER A 96 15.47 0.67 -7.34
C SER A 96 15.30 2.19 -7.22
N PHE A 97 14.54 2.66 -6.25
CA PHE A 97 14.16 4.07 -6.11
C PHE A 97 13.59 4.67 -7.42
N SER A 98 13.00 3.82 -8.26
CA SER A 98 12.46 4.20 -9.56
C SER A 98 10.94 4.04 -9.57
N LEU A 99 10.25 5.04 -10.10
CA LEU A 99 8.80 5.02 -10.34
C LEU A 99 8.45 4.57 -11.76
N ILE A 100 9.46 4.31 -12.56
CA ILE A 100 9.32 3.90 -13.96
C ILE A 100 9.78 2.44 -14.06
N PRO A 101 8.86 1.49 -14.08
CA PRO A 101 9.23 0.10 -14.22
C PRO A 101 9.73 -0.16 -15.64
N ASP A 102 10.83 -0.86 -15.73
CA ASP A 102 11.51 -1.17 -16.99
C ASP A 102 10.89 -2.37 -17.73
N SER A 103 9.83 -2.98 -17.20
CA SER A 103 9.31 -4.23 -17.72
C SER A 103 8.28 -4.04 -18.85
N SER A 104 8.40 -4.87 -19.88
CA SER A 104 7.44 -4.94 -20.98
C SER A 104 6.02 -5.34 -20.54
N SER A 105 5.88 -6.01 -19.39
CA SER A 105 4.59 -6.41 -18.80
C SER A 105 3.72 -5.20 -18.41
N LEU A 106 4.32 -4.03 -18.23
CA LEU A 106 3.62 -2.79 -17.91
C LEU A 106 3.13 -2.02 -19.13
N ARG A 107 3.29 -2.60 -20.31
CA ARG A 107 2.79 -2.05 -21.59
C ARG A 107 1.56 -2.82 -22.03
N LYS A 108 0.37 -2.34 -21.71
CA LYS A 108 -0.87 -2.80 -22.36
C LYS A 108 -1.46 -1.62 -23.12
N GLY A 109 -2.06 -1.88 -24.28
CA GLY A 109 -2.60 -0.82 -25.13
C GLY A 109 -1.56 0.14 -25.72
N GLY A 110 -0.29 -0.28 -25.86
CA GLY A 110 0.80 0.52 -26.44
C GLY A 110 1.36 1.62 -25.55
N ARG A 111 0.84 1.83 -24.34
CA ARG A 111 1.32 2.84 -23.38
C ARG A 111 1.94 2.19 -22.15
N LYS A 112 2.96 2.83 -21.60
CA LYS A 112 3.51 2.45 -20.30
C LYS A 112 2.58 2.98 -19.21
N ARG A 113 2.33 2.20 -18.17
CA ARG A 113 1.60 2.67 -16.99
C ARG A 113 2.56 3.13 -15.91
N SER A 114 2.16 4.13 -15.14
CA SER A 114 2.93 4.60 -14.00
C SER A 114 2.02 5.08 -12.86
N ILE A 115 2.64 5.29 -11.70
CA ILE A 115 2.02 5.95 -10.55
C ILE A 115 2.78 7.25 -10.34
N LEU A 116 2.08 8.38 -10.40
CA LEU A 116 2.60 9.71 -10.10
C LEU A 116 2.42 10.00 -8.62
N LEU A 117 3.48 10.38 -7.95
CA LEU A 117 3.46 10.69 -6.52
C LEU A 117 3.28 12.19 -6.32
N ALA A 118 2.28 12.56 -5.53
CA ALA A 118 1.89 13.95 -5.33
C ALA A 118 1.45 14.21 -3.87
N HIS A 119 1.07 15.45 -3.60
CA HIS A 119 0.49 15.89 -2.34
C HIS A 119 -0.82 16.64 -2.57
N ASN A 120 -1.81 16.45 -1.68
CA ASN A 120 -3.09 17.16 -1.76
C ASN A 120 -2.91 18.68 -1.68
N LYS A 121 -1.94 19.15 -0.89
CA LYS A 121 -1.61 20.58 -0.77
C LYS A 121 -1.19 21.25 -2.08
N ASN A 122 -0.80 20.47 -3.09
CA ASN A 122 -0.47 20.95 -4.43
C ASN A 122 -1.70 20.99 -5.37
N GLY A 123 -2.91 20.77 -4.84
CA GLY A 123 -4.15 20.74 -5.63
C GLY A 123 -4.38 19.42 -6.37
N GLU A 124 -3.53 18.42 -6.15
CA GLU A 124 -3.68 17.11 -6.78
C GLU A 124 -4.73 16.25 -6.06
N THR A 125 -5.41 15.42 -6.83
CA THR A 125 -6.47 14.53 -6.33
C THR A 125 -6.01 13.07 -6.42
N HIS A 126 -6.19 12.33 -5.34
CA HIS A 126 -5.90 10.90 -5.29
C HIS A 126 -6.75 10.13 -6.31
N PHE A 127 -6.13 9.19 -7.01
CA PHE A 127 -6.71 8.45 -8.15
C PHE A 127 -7.08 9.31 -9.38
N LYS A 128 -6.49 10.49 -9.55
CA LYS A 128 -6.65 11.26 -10.79
C LYS A 128 -5.93 10.53 -11.94
N PRO A 129 -6.62 10.20 -13.05
CA PRO A 129 -5.96 9.67 -14.23
C PRO A 129 -5.22 10.79 -14.97
N VAL A 130 -4.00 10.51 -15.44
CA VAL A 130 -3.17 11.44 -16.21
C VAL A 130 -2.52 10.70 -17.37
N THR A 131 -2.53 11.30 -18.55
CA THR A 131 -1.80 10.77 -19.71
C THR A 131 -0.84 11.82 -20.22
N GLU A 132 0.45 11.55 -20.06
CA GLU A 132 1.53 12.42 -20.50
C GLU A 132 2.73 11.61 -21.01
N ASN A 133 3.42 12.12 -22.03
CA ASN A 133 4.70 11.58 -22.52
C ASN A 133 4.69 10.06 -22.82
N GLY A 134 3.56 9.54 -23.32
CA GLY A 134 3.40 8.12 -23.61
C GLY A 134 3.12 7.23 -22.40
N TYR A 135 2.91 7.83 -21.22
CA TYR A 135 2.48 7.13 -20.01
C TYR A 135 1.00 7.34 -19.75
N ASP A 136 0.36 6.28 -19.28
CA ASP A 136 -0.99 6.27 -18.75
C ASP A 136 -0.88 6.05 -17.24
N SER A 137 -1.14 7.09 -16.47
CA SER A 137 -0.74 7.20 -15.08
C SER A 137 -1.93 7.42 -14.16
N VAL A 138 -1.75 7.03 -12.91
CA VAL A 138 -2.64 7.38 -11.80
C VAL A 138 -1.88 8.23 -10.78
N VAL A 139 -2.50 9.28 -10.27
CA VAL A 139 -1.94 10.11 -9.19
C VAL A 139 -2.22 9.46 -7.84
N PHE A 140 -1.19 9.24 -7.04
CA PHE A 140 -1.29 8.91 -5.62
C PHE A 140 -0.85 10.11 -4.80
N THR A 141 -1.72 10.58 -3.90
CA THR A 141 -1.37 11.64 -2.97
C THR A 141 -0.97 11.05 -1.62
N ALA A 142 0.09 11.57 -1.02
CA ALA A 142 0.68 11.04 0.20
C ALA A 142 -0.31 11.03 1.37
N GLU A 143 -1.06 12.12 1.53
CA GLU A 143 -2.02 12.30 2.62
C GLU A 143 -3.21 11.33 2.49
N SER A 144 -3.75 11.16 1.27
CA SER A 144 -4.87 10.24 1.06
C SER A 144 -4.41 8.79 1.19
N PHE A 145 -3.27 8.43 0.60
CA PHE A 145 -2.77 7.06 0.64
C PHE A 145 -2.44 6.61 2.07
N SER A 146 -1.76 7.47 2.86
CA SER A 146 -1.47 7.15 4.27
C SER A 146 -2.74 7.09 5.13
N SER A 147 -3.75 7.95 4.84
CA SER A 147 -5.05 7.90 5.52
C SER A 147 -5.83 6.61 5.20
N ASP A 148 -5.75 6.13 3.97
CA ASP A 148 -6.40 4.86 3.59
C ASP A 148 -5.73 3.66 4.25
N LEU A 149 -4.40 3.70 4.42
CA LEU A 149 -3.69 2.66 5.20
C LEU A 149 -4.07 2.68 6.68
N GLU A 150 -4.30 3.86 7.27
CA GLU A 150 -4.81 3.94 8.65
C GLU A 150 -6.18 3.26 8.78
N LYS A 151 -7.11 3.58 7.88
CA LYS A 151 -8.44 2.93 7.86
C LYS A 151 -8.32 1.42 7.64
N LEU A 152 -7.39 0.98 6.79
CA LEU A 152 -7.14 -0.43 6.54
C LEU A 152 -6.65 -1.15 7.81
N VAL A 153 -5.70 -0.55 8.54
CA VAL A 153 -5.23 -1.08 9.82
C VAL A 153 -6.39 -1.21 10.80
N ASP A 154 -7.15 -0.15 11.00
CA ASP A 154 -8.31 -0.21 11.90
C ASP A 154 -9.28 -1.33 11.47
N LYS A 155 -9.61 -1.42 10.18
CA LYS A 155 -10.51 -2.46 9.66
C LYS A 155 -9.98 -3.89 9.88
N ILE A 156 -8.69 -4.13 9.63
CA ILE A 156 -8.08 -5.45 9.86
C ILE A 156 -8.23 -5.86 11.33
N PHE A 157 -7.87 -4.97 12.25
CA PHE A 157 -7.79 -5.30 13.67
C PHE A 157 -9.12 -5.22 14.42
N THR A 158 -10.13 -4.48 13.91
CA THR A 158 -11.44 -4.33 14.60
C THR A 158 -12.58 -5.09 13.95
N GLU A 159 -12.49 -5.43 12.65
CA GLU A 159 -13.56 -6.10 11.92
C GLU A 159 -13.12 -7.48 11.39
N ILE A 160 -12.01 -7.51 10.64
CA ILE A 160 -11.59 -8.72 9.91
C ILE A 160 -11.10 -9.79 10.88
N VAL A 161 -10.29 -9.43 11.88
CA VAL A 161 -9.81 -10.35 12.92
C VAL A 161 -10.99 -10.98 13.71
N ILE A 162 -12.04 -10.20 13.96
CA ILE A 162 -13.23 -10.69 14.68
C ILE A 162 -14.02 -11.67 13.79
N SER A 163 -14.10 -11.40 12.49
CA SER A 163 -14.87 -12.22 11.54
C SER A 163 -14.12 -13.46 11.05
N ASP A 164 -12.78 -13.46 11.11
CA ASP A 164 -11.93 -14.57 10.66
C ASP A 164 -10.83 -14.87 11.70
N PRO A 165 -11.06 -15.86 12.58
CA PRO A 165 -10.07 -16.29 13.57
C PRO A 165 -8.74 -16.78 12.97
N THR A 166 -8.72 -17.18 11.69
CA THR A 166 -7.50 -17.61 11.01
C THR A 166 -6.54 -16.42 10.86
N ILE A 167 -7.08 -15.24 10.57
CA ILE A 167 -6.28 -14.02 10.43
C ILE A 167 -5.71 -13.59 11.78
N GLU A 168 -6.46 -13.72 12.86
CA GLU A 168 -5.94 -13.46 14.21
C GLU A 168 -4.76 -14.40 14.53
N ALA A 169 -4.91 -15.69 14.24
CA ALA A 169 -3.85 -16.67 14.47
C ALA A 169 -2.60 -16.36 13.62
N ASN A 170 -2.78 -16.00 12.35
CA ASN A 170 -1.71 -15.61 11.43
C ASN A 170 -0.96 -14.38 11.95
N ILE A 171 -1.68 -13.35 12.39
CA ILE A 171 -1.11 -12.11 12.93
C ILE A 171 -0.24 -12.43 14.15
N LYS A 172 -0.77 -13.20 15.10
CA LYS A 172 -0.03 -13.60 16.31
C LYS A 172 1.20 -14.45 15.97
N SER A 173 1.07 -15.38 15.02
CA SER A 173 2.16 -16.24 14.56
C SER A 173 3.28 -15.44 13.91
N TRP A 174 2.97 -14.59 12.93
CA TRP A 174 3.96 -13.78 12.24
C TRP A 174 4.65 -12.78 13.18
N TRP A 175 3.88 -12.11 14.00
CA TRP A 175 4.39 -11.17 15.01
C TRP A 175 5.37 -11.83 15.97
N GLY A 176 5.07 -13.04 16.42
CA GLY A 176 5.96 -13.81 17.31
C GLY A 176 7.29 -14.20 16.67
N LYS A 177 7.30 -14.42 15.33
CA LYS A 177 8.52 -14.78 14.58
C LYS A 177 9.36 -13.56 14.21
N TYR A 178 8.73 -12.45 13.85
CA TYR A 178 9.36 -11.31 13.19
C TYR A 178 8.93 -10.00 13.85
N THR A 179 9.24 -9.85 15.14
CA THR A 179 8.98 -8.58 15.85
C THR A 179 9.72 -7.46 15.12
N PRO A 180 9.03 -6.41 14.66
CA PRO A 180 9.67 -5.34 13.91
C PRO A 180 10.69 -4.62 14.79
N ILE A 181 11.92 -4.57 14.29
CA ILE A 181 13.08 -3.82 14.79
C ILE A 181 13.18 -3.73 16.32
N ALA A 182 13.99 -4.60 16.88
CA ALA A 182 14.42 -4.54 18.27
C ALA A 182 15.02 -3.13 18.57
N GLY A 183 14.43 -2.42 19.52
CA GLY A 183 14.90 -1.10 19.93
C GLY A 183 13.83 -0.02 20.04
N LEU A 184 12.64 -0.26 19.54
CA LEU A 184 11.50 0.62 19.84
C LEU A 184 10.81 0.09 21.10
N THR A 185 11.26 0.58 22.25
CA THR A 185 10.53 0.42 23.51
C THR A 185 9.12 0.96 23.33
N ILE A 186 8.14 0.07 23.46
CA ILE A 186 6.71 0.42 23.54
C ILE A 186 6.45 1.13 24.87
#